data_2c630bb51326b246d991d87d1703481d
#
_entry.id   2c630bb51326b246d991d87d1703481d
#
_cell.length_a   1.000
_cell.length_b   1.000
_cell.length_c   1.000
_cell.angle_alpha   90.00
_cell.angle_beta   90.00
_cell.angle_gamma   90.00
#
_symmetry.space_group_name_H-M   'P 1'
#
loop_
_entity.id
_entity.type
_entity.pdbx_description
1 polymer ?
#
loop_
_entity_poly.entity_id
_entity_poly.type
_entity_poly.pdbx_seq_one_letter_code
_entity_poly.pdbx_strand_id
1 'polypeptide(L)'
;MTTRSGRLAIPLAAAFAVTALGAGTALAQDEPAYAGLDKDLSGTTIKMAAIGGGSYEAMYDSISMFEEQTGANVEIVFLGDGFEIDRYLKTNYAAGTVDFDVAWNHTSFMSQFTNFVEPLQGYFSEEELAAFSPSIIEAATIDGNLQLIPRHADISALYYRTDLYGDADLQAAFEEQYGYPLAVPETLDQMNDHAEFFVAEEAIRFGTQFAGREEALAGRFYELLFANGGDYFDADLKPIFDSEAGVAAATWMQDLYANGLLPGDTPTLLWDGVAANFCNGDVAVYLEWYGWYGYFQDPESCPNVAGKFGMARGPVGLDAETHTGWAGAHAFSVAKDSQNKEAAVELVKFLTSEAVSFEESNTFGFLPVRADVSERVVAANADTGNPLDAERWELANLQVSEDFRTPPLFADWISFTNEWYPTLQAIILGDTSVEDGLAKGVADAADLLDSLGY
;
A
#
# COMPACT_ATOMS: atom_id res chain seq x y z
N MET A 1 -51.09 25.75 1.86
CA MET A 1 -50.64 24.75 0.90
C MET A 1 -49.37 24.15 1.46
N THR A 2 -49.46 22.95 1.95
CA THR A 2 -48.48 22.24 2.78
C THR A 2 -47.53 21.47 1.89
N THR A 3 -46.24 21.77 1.96
CA THR A 3 -45.17 20.95 1.35
C THR A 3 -44.70 19.88 2.31
N ARG A 4 -44.93 18.62 1.96
CA ARG A 4 -44.40 17.43 2.64
C ARG A 4 -42.97 17.18 2.20
N SER A 5 -42.05 17.18 3.14
CA SER A 5 -40.70 16.63 2.99
C SER A 5 -40.78 15.11 3.05
N GLY A 6 -40.45 14.45 1.92
CA GLY A 6 -40.27 13.02 1.87
C GLY A 6 -38.83 12.65 2.26
N ARG A 7 -38.67 11.96 3.37
CA ARG A 7 -37.43 11.27 3.72
C ARG A 7 -37.35 9.98 2.90
N LEU A 8 -36.34 9.84 2.05
CA LEU A 8 -35.96 8.54 1.50
C LEU A 8 -35.29 7.73 2.61
N ALA A 9 -35.90 6.63 2.96
CA ALA A 9 -35.30 5.58 3.76
C ALA A 9 -34.56 4.63 2.80
N ILE A 10 -33.27 4.50 2.99
CA ILE A 10 -32.44 3.45 2.36
C ILE A 10 -32.63 2.19 3.22
N PRO A 11 -33.00 1.04 2.66
CA PRO A 11 -33.05 -0.18 3.44
C PRO A 11 -31.64 -0.79 3.57
N LEU A 12 -31.13 -0.79 4.79
CA LEU A 12 -30.05 -1.66 5.23
C LEU A 12 -30.67 -3.04 5.47
N ALA A 13 -30.11 -4.07 4.89
CA ALA A 13 -29.95 -5.43 5.38
C ALA A 13 -29.94 -6.44 4.22
N ALA A 14 -28.78 -6.88 3.83
CA ALA A 14 -28.59 -8.22 3.31
C ALA A 14 -27.71 -8.98 4.31
N ALA A 15 -28.34 -9.74 5.18
CA ALA A 15 -27.66 -10.69 6.05
C ALA A 15 -27.17 -11.86 5.19
N PHE A 16 -25.89 -12.05 5.08
CA PHE A 16 -25.29 -13.22 4.45
C PHE A 16 -25.36 -14.40 5.42
N ALA A 17 -26.14 -15.40 5.07
CA ALA A 17 -26.12 -16.71 5.70
C ALA A 17 -25.09 -17.56 4.95
N VAL A 18 -23.92 -17.75 5.52
CA VAL A 18 -22.95 -18.75 5.08
C VAL A 18 -23.42 -20.13 5.54
N THR A 19 -23.85 -20.96 4.61
CA THR A 19 -24.11 -22.38 4.86
C THR A 19 -22.80 -23.15 4.77
N ALA A 20 -22.19 -23.43 5.93
CA ALA A 20 -21.07 -24.36 6.04
C ALA A 20 -21.53 -25.80 5.81
N LEU A 21 -21.01 -26.43 4.76
CA LEU A 21 -21.05 -27.88 4.56
C LEU A 21 -19.61 -28.36 4.28
N GLY A 22 -19.02 -28.96 5.29
CA GLY A 22 -17.72 -29.65 5.16
C GLY A 22 -17.19 -30.04 6.54
N ALA A 23 -17.56 -31.23 7.05
CA ALA A 23 -16.98 -31.76 8.26
C ALA A 23 -15.56 -32.28 7.95
N GLY A 24 -14.57 -31.40 8.06
CA GLY A 24 -13.18 -31.76 8.25
C GLY A 24 -12.89 -31.75 9.75
N THR A 25 -12.21 -32.73 10.26
CA THR A 25 -11.71 -32.79 11.64
C THR A 25 -10.79 -31.60 11.88
N ALA A 26 -11.34 -30.52 12.42
CA ALA A 26 -10.55 -29.41 12.93
C ALA A 26 -9.66 -29.98 14.05
N LEU A 27 -8.34 -29.95 13.83
CA LEU A 27 -7.41 -29.87 14.94
C LEU A 27 -7.84 -28.63 15.71
N ALA A 28 -8.16 -28.77 16.97
CA ALA A 28 -8.39 -27.64 17.87
C ALA A 28 -7.08 -26.84 17.87
N GLN A 29 -7.00 -25.83 17.03
CA GLN A 29 -6.03 -24.77 17.19
C GLN A 29 -6.50 -24.02 18.42
N ASP A 30 -5.66 -23.95 19.44
CA ASP A 30 -5.88 -23.06 20.56
C ASP A 30 -6.20 -21.69 19.95
N GLU A 31 -7.38 -21.17 20.20
CA GLU A 31 -7.72 -19.80 19.79
C GLU A 31 -6.63 -18.89 20.35
N PRO A 32 -6.01 -18.03 19.53
CA PRO A 32 -4.96 -17.17 20.03
C PRO A 32 -5.55 -16.30 21.14
N ALA A 33 -5.04 -16.50 22.34
CA ALA A 33 -5.41 -15.65 23.45
C ALA A 33 -4.95 -14.24 23.11
N TYR A 34 -5.86 -13.25 23.12
CA TYR A 34 -5.50 -11.85 23.11
C TYR A 34 -4.76 -11.55 24.41
N ALA A 35 -3.45 -11.78 24.41
CA ALA A 35 -2.64 -11.57 25.60
C ALA A 35 -2.61 -10.07 25.92
N GLY A 36 -2.99 -9.72 27.14
CA GLY A 36 -2.82 -8.36 27.67
C GLY A 36 -4.08 -7.50 27.77
N LEU A 37 -5.29 -8.02 27.48
CA LEU A 37 -6.55 -7.27 27.71
C LEU A 37 -7.08 -7.37 29.16
N ASP A 38 -6.19 -7.46 30.13
CA ASP A 38 -6.57 -7.58 31.55
C ASP A 38 -6.95 -6.23 32.21
N LYS A 39 -6.86 -5.13 31.45
CA LYS A 39 -7.15 -3.79 31.97
C LYS A 39 -8.64 -3.51 31.95
N ASP A 40 -9.17 -3.09 33.09
CA ASP A 40 -10.50 -2.52 33.18
C ASP A 40 -10.47 -1.06 32.70
N LEU A 41 -11.04 -0.82 31.51
CA LEU A 41 -11.16 0.50 30.90
C LEU A 41 -12.62 0.99 30.91
N SER A 42 -13.44 0.42 31.78
CA SER A 42 -14.86 0.76 31.90
C SER A 42 -15.10 2.26 32.06
N GLY A 43 -15.96 2.81 31.23
CA GLY A 43 -16.31 4.23 31.22
C GLY A 43 -15.34 5.13 30.44
N THR A 44 -14.30 4.56 29.81
CA THR A 44 -13.42 5.29 28.90
C THR A 44 -13.95 5.22 27.48
N THR A 45 -14.01 6.34 26.79
CA THR A 45 -14.25 6.40 25.33
C THR A 45 -12.94 6.75 24.66
N ILE A 46 -12.51 5.88 23.75
CA ILE A 46 -11.33 6.07 22.91
C ILE A 46 -11.82 6.52 21.53
N LYS A 47 -11.33 7.66 21.06
CA LYS A 47 -11.70 8.21 19.76
C LYS A 47 -10.62 7.90 18.73
N MET A 48 -11.05 7.41 17.55
CA MET A 48 -10.14 6.94 16.52
C MET A 48 -10.44 7.60 15.17
N ALA A 49 -9.38 8.12 14.52
CA ALA A 49 -9.38 8.46 13.11
C ALA A 49 -8.87 7.26 12.30
N ALA A 50 -9.72 6.64 11.51
CA ALA A 50 -9.51 5.34 10.88
C ALA A 50 -9.43 5.45 9.36
N ILE A 51 -8.63 4.58 8.73
CA ILE A 51 -8.66 4.41 7.27
C ILE A 51 -9.90 3.62 6.87
N GLY A 52 -10.58 4.06 5.80
CA GLY A 52 -11.75 3.39 5.24
C GLY A 52 -11.49 2.85 3.84
N GLY A 53 -12.50 2.18 3.32
CA GLY A 53 -12.50 1.60 1.98
C GLY A 53 -12.07 0.14 1.92
N GLY A 54 -12.77 -0.65 1.10
CA GLY A 54 -12.45 -2.05 0.83
C GLY A 54 -12.26 -2.89 2.10
N SER A 55 -11.19 -3.66 2.11
CA SER A 55 -10.86 -4.56 3.22
C SER A 55 -10.38 -3.85 4.50
N TYR A 56 -10.04 -2.56 4.43
CA TYR A 56 -9.53 -1.84 5.60
C TYR A 56 -10.56 -1.69 6.73
N GLU A 57 -11.84 -1.57 6.38
CA GLU A 57 -12.90 -1.41 7.37
C GLU A 57 -13.20 -2.70 8.14
N ALA A 58 -13.05 -3.85 7.50
CA ALA A 58 -13.37 -5.14 8.10
C ALA A 58 -12.50 -5.47 9.33
N MET A 59 -11.28 -4.94 9.41
CA MET A 59 -10.44 -5.04 10.60
C MET A 59 -11.09 -4.45 11.86
N TYR A 60 -11.90 -3.41 11.69
CA TYR A 60 -12.53 -2.74 12.83
C TYR A 60 -13.66 -3.53 13.45
N ASP A 61 -14.13 -4.62 12.81
CA ASP A 61 -15.08 -5.56 13.38
C ASP A 61 -14.53 -6.20 14.67
N SER A 62 -13.19 -6.36 14.76
CA SER A 62 -12.50 -6.85 15.95
C SER A 62 -12.59 -5.90 17.17
N ILE A 63 -12.88 -4.62 16.97
CA ILE A 63 -13.02 -3.62 18.05
C ILE A 63 -14.09 -4.03 19.05
N SER A 64 -15.19 -4.65 18.61
CA SER A 64 -16.25 -5.13 19.49
C SER A 64 -15.71 -6.09 20.56
N MET A 65 -14.73 -6.93 20.23
CA MET A 65 -14.09 -7.84 21.18
C MET A 65 -13.23 -7.10 22.21
N PHE A 66 -12.52 -6.05 21.77
CA PHE A 66 -11.80 -5.18 22.69
C PHE A 66 -12.73 -4.49 23.69
N GLU A 67 -13.87 -3.97 23.20
CA GLU A 67 -14.90 -3.32 24.05
C GLU A 67 -15.51 -4.31 25.06
N GLU A 68 -15.83 -5.52 24.62
CA GLU A 68 -16.39 -6.56 25.50
C GLU A 68 -15.42 -6.99 26.61
N GLN A 69 -14.13 -7.07 26.31
CA GLN A 69 -13.12 -7.53 27.27
C GLN A 69 -12.66 -6.44 28.23
N THR A 70 -12.57 -5.19 27.78
CA THR A 70 -12.03 -4.08 28.56
C THR A 70 -13.09 -3.18 29.18
N GLY A 71 -14.33 -3.20 28.69
CA GLY A 71 -15.39 -2.27 29.06
C GLY A 71 -15.21 -0.85 28.51
N ALA A 72 -14.22 -0.61 27.64
CA ALA A 72 -14.08 0.64 26.91
C ALA A 72 -15.15 0.78 25.83
N ASN A 73 -15.34 2.00 25.32
CA ASN A 73 -16.07 2.29 24.09
C ASN A 73 -15.10 2.92 23.07
N VAL A 74 -15.14 2.45 21.83
CA VAL A 74 -14.33 3.00 20.73
C VAL A 74 -15.24 3.74 19.75
N GLU A 75 -14.96 5.01 19.54
CA GLU A 75 -15.72 5.87 18.62
C GLU A 75 -14.84 6.23 17.41
N ILE A 76 -15.21 5.79 16.22
CA ILE A 76 -14.56 6.23 14.97
C ILE A 76 -15.09 7.62 14.63
N VAL A 77 -14.27 8.65 14.87
CA VAL A 77 -14.63 10.07 14.67
C VAL A 77 -14.35 10.55 13.25
N PHE A 78 -13.51 9.85 12.52
CA PHE A 78 -13.22 10.10 11.11
C PHE A 78 -12.94 8.77 10.39
N LEU A 79 -13.48 8.63 9.18
CA LEU A 79 -13.23 7.51 8.28
C LEU A 79 -13.02 8.06 6.87
N GLY A 80 -11.88 7.78 6.25
CA GLY A 80 -11.54 8.26 4.90
C GLY A 80 -10.34 7.51 4.33
N ASP A 81 -9.98 7.81 3.08
CA ASP A 81 -8.76 7.29 2.49
C ASP A 81 -7.49 7.88 3.14
N GLY A 82 -6.32 7.35 2.81
CA GLY A 82 -5.06 7.78 3.44
C GLY A 82 -4.74 9.26 3.27
N PHE A 83 -5.08 9.85 2.11
CA PHE A 83 -4.88 11.28 1.86
C PHE A 83 -5.93 12.14 2.56
N GLU A 84 -7.15 11.65 2.71
CA GLU A 84 -8.21 12.32 3.47
C GLU A 84 -7.86 12.37 4.96
N ILE A 85 -7.35 11.26 5.51
CA ILE A 85 -6.87 11.24 6.90
C ILE A 85 -5.67 12.18 7.07
N ASP A 86 -4.69 12.15 6.18
CA ASP A 86 -3.55 13.08 6.24
C ASP A 86 -4.02 14.54 6.31
N ARG A 87 -4.96 14.94 5.45
CA ARG A 87 -5.56 16.28 5.48
C ARG A 87 -6.32 16.56 6.78
N TYR A 88 -7.05 15.56 7.29
CA TYR A 88 -7.78 15.66 8.56
C TYR A 88 -6.81 15.88 9.73
N LEU A 89 -5.75 15.07 9.82
CA LEU A 89 -4.74 15.19 10.87
C LEU A 89 -4.03 16.56 10.82
N LYS A 90 -3.56 16.99 9.64
CA LYS A 90 -2.94 18.31 9.45
C LYS A 90 -3.83 19.45 9.94
N THR A 91 -5.11 19.41 9.56
CA THR A 91 -6.08 20.45 9.93
C THR A 91 -6.28 20.50 11.43
N ASN A 92 -6.49 19.36 12.09
CA ASN A 92 -6.74 19.30 13.53
C ASN A 92 -5.51 19.65 14.36
N TYR A 93 -4.32 19.18 13.98
CA TYR A 93 -3.06 19.52 14.65
C TYR A 93 -2.74 21.01 14.50
N ALA A 94 -2.88 21.58 13.30
CA ALA A 94 -2.62 23.01 13.07
C ALA A 94 -3.60 23.91 13.82
N ALA A 95 -4.86 23.49 13.97
CA ALA A 95 -5.88 24.25 14.70
C ALA A 95 -5.82 24.06 16.22
N GLY A 96 -5.06 23.08 16.73
CA GLY A 96 -5.05 22.67 18.13
C GLY A 96 -6.41 22.12 18.59
N THR A 97 -7.15 21.47 17.67
CA THR A 97 -8.49 20.94 17.92
C THR A 97 -8.51 19.41 17.82
N VAL A 98 -7.46 18.75 18.34
CA VAL A 98 -7.32 17.29 18.30
C VAL A 98 -8.42 16.66 19.15
N ASP A 99 -9.35 15.97 18.51
CA ASP A 99 -10.50 15.32 19.11
C ASP A 99 -10.46 13.79 18.98
N PHE A 100 -9.29 13.23 18.70
CA PHE A 100 -9.02 11.80 18.63
C PHE A 100 -7.86 11.40 19.55
N ASP A 101 -7.86 10.14 19.96
CA ASP A 101 -6.82 9.52 20.79
C ASP A 101 -5.86 8.69 19.93
N VAL A 102 -6.42 7.91 18.98
CA VAL A 102 -5.69 7.05 18.03
C VAL A 102 -5.94 7.54 16.60
N ALA A 103 -4.91 7.53 15.78
CA ALA A 103 -5.07 7.79 14.36
C ALA A 103 -4.35 6.72 13.54
N TRP A 104 -4.97 6.27 12.45
CA TRP A 104 -4.24 5.62 11.38
C TRP A 104 -3.21 6.59 10.80
N ASN A 105 -2.07 6.06 10.42
CA ASN A 105 -1.05 6.81 9.71
C ASN A 105 -0.25 5.85 8.82
N HIS A 106 0.59 6.41 7.97
CA HIS A 106 1.50 5.65 7.12
C HIS A 106 2.93 6.10 7.37
N THR A 107 3.90 5.17 7.27
CA THR A 107 5.31 5.51 7.51
C THR A 107 5.80 6.64 6.63
N SER A 108 5.34 6.75 5.37
CA SER A 108 5.69 7.84 4.45
C SER A 108 5.16 9.21 4.88
N PHE A 109 4.10 9.27 5.70
CA PHE A 109 3.45 10.53 6.10
C PHE A 109 3.84 10.99 7.50
N MET A 110 4.42 10.08 8.30
CA MET A 110 4.57 10.30 9.74
C MET A 110 5.53 11.42 10.11
N SER A 111 6.57 11.65 9.31
CA SER A 111 7.63 12.63 9.65
C SER A 111 7.10 14.05 9.90
N GLN A 112 5.99 14.44 9.27
CA GLN A 112 5.33 15.73 9.48
C GLN A 112 4.58 15.85 10.82
N PHE A 113 4.29 14.73 11.50
CA PHE A 113 3.47 14.70 12.70
C PHE A 113 4.25 14.41 13.98
N THR A 114 5.57 14.28 13.94
CA THR A 114 6.44 13.87 15.05
C THR A 114 6.25 14.71 16.31
N ASN A 115 5.93 16.00 16.18
CA ASN A 115 5.68 16.90 17.31
C ASN A 115 4.31 16.71 17.96
N PHE A 116 3.38 16.02 17.31
CA PHE A 116 1.97 15.93 17.71
C PHE A 116 1.59 14.55 18.22
N VAL A 117 2.47 13.56 18.09
CA VAL A 117 2.21 12.19 18.53
C VAL A 117 3.05 11.84 19.74
N GLU A 118 2.57 10.86 20.50
CA GLU A 118 3.23 10.32 21.68
C GLU A 118 4.30 9.32 21.26
N PRO A 119 5.55 9.43 21.71
CA PRO A 119 6.56 8.39 21.54
C PRO A 119 6.14 7.08 22.23
N LEU A 120 6.09 5.99 21.48
CA LEU A 120 5.44 4.75 21.93
C LEU A 120 6.38 3.72 22.55
N GLN A 121 7.72 3.86 22.41
CA GLN A 121 8.68 2.89 22.93
C GLN A 121 8.58 2.63 24.44
N GLY A 122 8.09 3.57 25.22
CA GLY A 122 7.93 3.42 26.67
C GLY A 122 6.71 2.60 27.09
N TYR A 123 5.81 2.32 26.19
CA TYR A 123 4.56 1.56 26.44
C TYR A 123 4.65 0.10 26.03
N PHE A 124 5.69 -0.28 25.30
CA PHE A 124 5.93 -1.63 24.79
C PHE A 124 7.18 -2.22 25.44
N SER A 125 7.15 -3.48 25.82
CA SER A 125 8.33 -4.22 26.23
C SER A 125 9.24 -4.54 25.03
N GLU A 126 10.50 -4.86 25.31
CA GLU A 126 11.44 -5.33 24.27
C GLU A 126 10.91 -6.58 23.55
N GLU A 127 10.23 -7.48 24.28
CA GLU A 127 9.65 -8.72 23.74
C GLU A 127 8.48 -8.40 22.79
N GLU A 128 7.59 -7.47 23.15
CA GLU A 128 6.49 -7.03 22.28
C GLU A 128 7.02 -6.43 20.99
N LEU A 129 8.04 -5.59 21.05
CA LEU A 129 8.65 -4.97 19.85
C LEU A 129 9.45 -5.96 19.01
N ALA A 130 10.09 -6.95 19.64
CA ALA A 130 10.87 -7.98 18.94
C ALA A 130 10.00 -8.92 18.07
N ALA A 131 8.70 -8.93 18.28
CA ALA A 131 7.76 -9.68 17.42
C ALA A 131 7.58 -9.03 16.04
N PHE A 132 7.86 -7.73 15.90
CA PHE A 132 7.76 -7.01 14.64
C PHE A 132 9.05 -7.13 13.81
N SER A 133 8.92 -7.01 12.50
CA SER A 133 10.08 -6.95 11.60
C SER A 133 10.97 -5.75 11.92
N PRO A 134 12.30 -5.93 12.09
CA PRO A 134 13.21 -4.84 12.44
C PRO A 134 13.20 -3.67 11.44
N SER A 135 13.15 -3.95 10.13
CA SER A 135 13.11 -2.93 9.08
C SER A 135 11.85 -2.05 9.16
N ILE A 136 10.73 -2.65 9.54
CA ILE A 136 9.46 -1.94 9.67
C ILE A 136 9.41 -1.09 10.94
N ILE A 137 9.97 -1.59 12.06
CA ILE A 137 10.15 -0.78 13.28
C ILE A 137 11.12 0.38 13.03
N GLU A 138 12.17 0.16 12.24
CA GLU A 138 13.08 1.24 11.82
C GLU A 138 12.33 2.31 11.03
N ALA A 139 11.52 1.93 10.04
CA ALA A 139 10.68 2.86 9.27
C ALA A 139 9.62 3.59 10.11
N ALA A 140 9.18 3.00 11.23
CA ALA A 140 8.25 3.60 12.19
C ALA A 140 8.93 4.47 13.26
N THR A 141 10.29 4.52 13.26
CA THR A 141 11.11 5.24 14.24
C THR A 141 11.74 6.46 13.58
N ILE A 142 11.33 7.65 14.03
CA ILE A 142 11.80 8.92 13.48
C ILE A 142 12.52 9.70 14.59
N ASP A 143 13.70 10.20 14.31
CA ASP A 143 14.55 10.92 15.27
C ASP A 143 14.77 10.13 16.58
N GLY A 144 14.88 8.81 16.49
CA GLY A 144 15.09 7.90 17.61
C GLY A 144 13.85 7.66 18.47
N ASN A 145 12.68 8.13 18.05
CA ASN A 145 11.41 7.89 18.73
C ASN A 145 10.52 6.95 17.90
N LEU A 146 10.01 5.90 18.51
CA LEU A 146 8.98 5.05 17.88
C LEU A 146 7.67 5.84 17.85
N GLN A 147 7.31 6.32 16.67
CA GLN A 147 6.17 7.22 16.47
C GLN A 147 4.89 6.46 16.07
N LEU A 148 5.06 5.26 15.57
CA LEU A 148 3.99 4.42 15.03
C LEU A 148 4.14 2.99 15.54
N ILE A 149 3.01 2.29 15.70
CA ILE A 149 3.01 0.84 15.79
C ILE A 149 2.45 0.28 14.47
N PRO A 150 3.27 -0.46 13.73
CA PRO A 150 2.89 -0.98 12.43
C PRO A 150 1.73 -2.00 12.53
N ARG A 151 0.80 -1.90 11.60
CA ARG A 151 -0.36 -2.78 11.45
C ARG A 151 -0.09 -3.88 10.41
N HIS A 152 0.16 -3.48 9.18
CA HIS A 152 0.59 -4.32 8.07
C HIS A 152 1.56 -3.55 7.19
N ALA A 153 2.42 -4.28 6.50
CA ALA A 153 3.27 -3.72 5.45
C ALA A 153 2.53 -3.74 4.11
N ASP A 154 2.97 -2.87 3.23
CA ASP A 154 2.68 -2.99 1.82
C ASP A 154 3.97 -2.82 1.02
N ILE A 155 4.10 -3.59 -0.05
CA ILE A 155 5.21 -3.52 -0.98
C ILE A 155 4.68 -3.72 -2.39
N SER A 156 5.27 -3.03 -3.33
CA SER A 156 4.95 -3.22 -4.74
C SER A 156 5.49 -4.55 -5.25
N ALA A 157 4.62 -5.30 -5.95
CA ALA A 157 4.98 -6.53 -6.64
C ALA A 157 4.46 -6.48 -8.09
N LEU A 158 5.00 -7.32 -8.94
CA LEU A 158 4.53 -7.46 -10.30
C LEU A 158 3.29 -8.36 -10.33
N TYR A 159 2.17 -7.83 -10.81
CA TYR A 159 0.96 -8.60 -11.15
C TYR A 159 0.91 -8.84 -12.65
N TYR A 160 0.59 -10.06 -13.07
CA TYR A 160 0.52 -10.42 -14.49
C TYR A 160 -0.62 -11.41 -14.77
N ARG A 161 -1.15 -11.39 -15.98
CA ARG A 161 -2.25 -12.25 -16.43
C ARG A 161 -1.75 -13.64 -16.84
N THR A 162 -1.97 -14.64 -16.00
CA THR A 162 -1.52 -16.02 -16.26
C THR A 162 -2.20 -16.65 -17.48
N ASP A 163 -3.41 -16.24 -17.82
CA ASP A 163 -4.10 -16.71 -19.02
C ASP A 163 -3.48 -16.15 -20.31
N LEU A 164 -2.93 -14.93 -20.31
CA LEU A 164 -2.19 -14.38 -21.45
C LEU A 164 -0.78 -15.00 -21.56
N TYR A 165 -0.05 -15.04 -20.46
CA TYR A 165 1.30 -15.61 -20.44
C TYR A 165 1.32 -17.13 -20.66
N GLY A 166 0.22 -17.84 -20.39
CA GLY A 166 0.07 -19.28 -20.60
C GLY A 166 -0.52 -19.67 -21.96
N ASP A 167 -0.89 -18.69 -22.81
CA ASP A 167 -1.45 -18.95 -24.13
C ASP A 167 -0.34 -19.37 -25.11
N ALA A 168 -0.47 -20.59 -25.68
CA ALA A 168 0.58 -21.16 -26.51
C ALA A 168 0.76 -20.44 -27.87
N ASP A 169 -0.29 -19.82 -28.38
CA ASP A 169 -0.23 -19.09 -29.65
C ASP A 169 0.46 -17.74 -29.41
N LEU A 170 0.14 -17.06 -28.30
CA LEU A 170 0.84 -15.82 -27.89
C LEU A 170 2.32 -16.07 -27.55
N GLN A 171 2.63 -17.17 -26.86
CA GLN A 171 4.03 -17.54 -26.58
C GLN A 171 4.83 -17.75 -27.86
N ALA A 172 4.28 -18.47 -28.84
CA ALA A 172 4.95 -18.71 -30.11
C ALA A 172 5.13 -17.43 -30.95
N ALA A 173 4.11 -16.56 -30.98
CA ALA A 173 4.17 -15.28 -31.70
C ALA A 173 5.18 -14.31 -31.05
N PHE A 174 5.22 -14.25 -29.72
CA PHE A 174 6.17 -13.42 -28.99
C PHE A 174 7.63 -13.86 -29.24
N GLU A 175 7.90 -15.17 -29.13
CA GLU A 175 9.25 -15.72 -29.35
C GLU A 175 9.71 -15.49 -30.81
N GLU A 176 8.80 -15.58 -31.78
CA GLU A 176 9.10 -15.26 -33.18
C GLU A 176 9.46 -13.77 -33.37
N GLN A 177 8.75 -12.86 -32.67
CA GLN A 177 8.93 -11.43 -32.84
C GLN A 177 10.13 -10.88 -32.06
N TYR A 178 10.32 -11.28 -30.79
CA TYR A 178 11.32 -10.72 -29.88
C TYR A 178 12.55 -11.60 -29.70
N GLY A 179 12.51 -12.89 -30.07
CA GLY A 179 13.65 -13.80 -30.05
C GLY A 179 13.97 -14.37 -28.67
N TYR A 180 13.07 -14.21 -27.69
CA TYR A 180 13.14 -14.84 -26.37
C TYR A 180 11.73 -15.27 -25.90
N PRO A 181 11.63 -16.24 -24.95
CA PRO A 181 10.32 -16.76 -24.51
C PRO A 181 9.46 -15.71 -23.80
N LEU A 182 8.14 -15.75 -24.02
CA LEU A 182 7.17 -15.01 -23.23
C LEU A 182 7.09 -15.62 -21.82
N ALA A 183 7.82 -15.05 -20.89
CA ALA A 183 7.85 -15.42 -19.48
C ALA A 183 7.57 -14.18 -18.61
N VAL A 184 7.46 -14.32 -17.29
CA VAL A 184 7.34 -13.17 -16.40
C VAL A 184 8.54 -12.24 -16.61
N PRO A 185 8.33 -10.92 -16.83
CA PRO A 185 9.42 -10.01 -17.12
C PRO A 185 10.34 -9.81 -15.91
N GLU A 186 11.64 -9.92 -16.14
CA GLU A 186 12.68 -9.71 -15.11
C GLU A 186 13.26 -8.30 -15.17
N THR A 187 13.08 -7.59 -16.29
CA THR A 187 13.57 -6.21 -16.49
C THR A 187 12.44 -5.28 -16.95
N LEU A 188 12.61 -3.98 -16.73
CA LEU A 188 11.68 -2.94 -17.24
C LEU A 188 11.59 -2.97 -18.76
N ASP A 189 12.68 -3.27 -19.47
CA ASP A 189 12.69 -3.41 -20.92
C ASP A 189 11.82 -4.58 -21.38
N GLN A 190 11.96 -5.76 -20.73
CA GLN A 190 11.09 -6.90 -21.02
C GLN A 190 9.62 -6.59 -20.72
N MET A 191 9.35 -5.88 -19.62
CA MET A 191 7.97 -5.48 -19.29
C MET A 191 7.38 -4.57 -20.37
N ASN A 192 8.19 -3.69 -20.95
CA ASN A 192 7.80 -2.85 -22.09
C ASN A 192 7.51 -3.69 -23.34
N ASP A 193 8.41 -4.61 -23.72
CA ASP A 193 8.22 -5.52 -24.86
C ASP A 193 6.92 -6.33 -24.73
N HIS A 194 6.62 -6.82 -23.50
CA HIS A 194 5.37 -7.55 -23.25
C HIS A 194 4.15 -6.64 -23.36
N ALA A 195 4.22 -5.43 -22.84
CA ALA A 195 3.14 -4.46 -22.93
C ALA A 195 2.81 -4.10 -24.37
N GLU A 196 3.84 -3.83 -25.20
CA GLU A 196 3.70 -3.57 -26.63
C GLU A 196 3.11 -4.77 -27.38
N PHE A 197 3.66 -5.97 -27.14
CA PHE A 197 3.21 -7.19 -27.78
C PHE A 197 1.74 -7.47 -27.53
N PHE A 198 1.30 -7.50 -26.27
CA PHE A 198 -0.09 -7.83 -25.97
C PHE A 198 -1.10 -6.82 -26.53
N VAL A 199 -0.73 -5.55 -26.60
CA VAL A 199 -1.58 -4.52 -27.23
C VAL A 199 -1.59 -4.66 -28.75
N ALA A 200 -0.43 -4.94 -29.37
CA ALA A 200 -0.32 -5.13 -30.82
C ALA A 200 -1.09 -6.36 -31.32
N GLU A 201 -1.09 -7.45 -30.55
CA GLU A 201 -1.87 -8.65 -30.82
C GLU A 201 -3.38 -8.52 -30.50
N GLU A 202 -3.81 -7.34 -30.05
CA GLU A 202 -5.20 -7.09 -29.60
C GLU A 202 -5.65 -8.06 -28.48
N ALA A 203 -4.69 -8.67 -27.76
CA ALA A 203 -4.95 -9.61 -26.67
C ALA A 203 -5.43 -8.91 -25.39
N ILE A 204 -5.07 -7.64 -25.24
CA ILE A 204 -5.42 -6.79 -24.09
C ILE A 204 -5.65 -5.34 -24.55
N ARG A 205 -6.35 -4.57 -23.73
CA ARG A 205 -6.61 -3.16 -24.03
C ARG A 205 -5.42 -2.26 -23.70
N PHE A 206 -4.77 -2.50 -22.56
CA PHE A 206 -3.59 -1.76 -22.10
C PHE A 206 -2.50 -2.75 -21.68
N GLY A 207 -1.28 -2.47 -22.10
CA GLY A 207 -0.15 -3.32 -21.77
C GLY A 207 0.19 -3.28 -20.29
N THR A 208 0.22 -2.06 -19.73
CA THR A 208 0.49 -1.79 -18.32
C THR A 208 -0.31 -0.59 -17.80
N GLN A 209 -0.13 -0.23 -16.53
CA GLN A 209 -0.75 0.93 -15.89
C GLN A 209 -0.02 1.34 -14.60
N PHE A 210 -0.34 2.53 -14.11
CA PHE A 210 0.03 3.02 -12.76
C PHE A 210 -0.90 4.17 -12.33
N ALA A 211 -0.95 4.44 -11.03
CA ALA A 211 -1.63 5.62 -10.50
C ALA A 211 -0.88 6.89 -10.94
N GLY A 212 -1.59 7.82 -11.55
CA GLY A 212 -1.00 8.92 -12.33
C GLY A 212 -1.06 10.29 -11.66
N ARG A 213 -1.36 10.40 -10.36
CA ARG A 213 -1.41 11.72 -9.68
C ARG A 213 -0.97 11.64 -8.23
N GLU A 214 -0.73 12.80 -7.63
CA GLU A 214 -0.37 12.99 -6.23
C GLU A 214 0.90 12.18 -5.85
N GLU A 215 1.04 11.83 -4.60
CA GLU A 215 2.16 11.03 -4.10
C GLU A 215 2.24 9.66 -4.77
N ALA A 216 1.11 9.10 -5.20
CA ALA A 216 1.06 7.83 -5.91
C ALA A 216 1.89 7.83 -7.21
N LEU A 217 1.86 8.93 -7.98
CA LEU A 217 2.70 9.07 -9.17
C LEU A 217 4.17 9.30 -8.81
N ALA A 218 4.43 10.19 -7.86
CA ALA A 218 5.80 10.48 -7.42
C ALA A 218 6.47 9.24 -6.80
N GLY A 219 5.72 8.44 -6.03
CA GLY A 219 6.21 7.18 -5.48
C GLY A 219 6.49 6.12 -6.55
N ARG A 220 5.64 6.02 -7.59
CA ARG A 220 5.92 5.13 -8.72
C ARG A 220 7.17 5.56 -9.48
N PHE A 221 7.36 6.85 -9.69
CA PHE A 221 8.61 7.36 -10.27
C PHE A 221 9.81 7.05 -9.36
N TYR A 222 9.68 7.19 -8.02
CA TYR A 222 10.72 6.83 -7.07
C TYR A 222 11.12 5.36 -7.22
N GLU A 223 10.15 4.47 -7.32
CA GLU A 223 10.40 3.04 -7.51
C GLU A 223 11.22 2.75 -8.78
N LEU A 224 10.86 3.37 -9.88
CA LEU A 224 11.59 3.24 -11.14
C LEU A 224 12.98 3.90 -11.04
N LEU A 225 13.09 5.04 -10.35
CA LEU A 225 14.32 5.77 -10.13
C LEU A 225 15.36 4.92 -9.41
N PHE A 226 14.99 4.29 -8.29
CA PHE A 226 15.94 3.46 -7.56
C PHE A 226 16.24 2.12 -8.26
N ALA A 227 15.30 1.53 -9.00
CA ALA A 227 15.57 0.37 -9.86
C ALA A 227 16.56 0.68 -11.00
N ASN A 228 16.69 1.94 -11.36
CA ASN A 228 17.72 2.43 -12.30
C ASN A 228 19.01 2.91 -11.60
N GLY A 229 19.13 2.74 -10.28
CA GLY A 229 20.33 3.10 -9.50
C GLY A 229 20.38 4.57 -9.06
N GLY A 230 19.25 5.28 -9.05
CA GLY A 230 19.13 6.67 -8.62
C GLY A 230 18.41 6.85 -7.29
N ASP A 231 18.30 8.10 -6.87
CA ASP A 231 17.53 8.52 -5.71
C ASP A 231 16.96 9.93 -5.94
N TYR A 232 15.93 10.32 -5.17
CA TYR A 232 15.39 11.67 -5.20
C TYR A 232 16.37 12.71 -4.65
N PHE A 233 17.04 12.37 -3.55
CA PHE A 233 17.91 13.27 -2.80
C PHE A 233 19.21 12.58 -2.42
N ASP A 234 20.24 13.38 -2.23
CA ASP A 234 21.46 12.92 -1.57
C ASP A 234 21.32 12.97 -0.03
N ALA A 235 22.37 12.61 0.69
CA ALA A 235 22.39 12.57 2.15
C ALA A 235 22.15 13.94 2.83
N ASP A 236 22.35 15.02 2.10
CA ASP A 236 22.14 16.40 2.56
C ASP A 236 20.77 16.95 2.08
N LEU A 237 19.86 16.08 1.64
CA LEU A 237 18.55 16.40 1.06
C LEU A 237 18.62 17.29 -0.20
N LYS A 238 19.74 17.30 -0.92
CA LYS A 238 19.83 17.99 -2.20
C LYS A 238 19.16 17.14 -3.28
N PRO A 239 18.22 17.70 -4.07
CA PRO A 239 17.60 16.98 -5.18
C PRO A 239 18.62 16.57 -6.25
N ILE A 240 18.58 15.28 -6.68
CA ILE A 240 19.52 14.68 -7.64
C ILE A 240 18.83 13.80 -8.69
N PHE A 241 17.52 13.86 -8.81
CA PHE A 241 16.74 12.95 -9.66
C PHE A 241 16.72 13.31 -11.16
N ASP A 242 17.48 14.33 -11.59
CA ASP A 242 17.81 14.61 -13.01
C ASP A 242 19.00 13.80 -13.53
N SER A 243 19.38 12.75 -12.81
CA SER A 243 20.45 11.82 -13.15
C SER A 243 20.09 10.92 -14.35
N GLU A 244 21.05 10.13 -14.85
CA GLU A 244 20.79 9.10 -15.88
C GLU A 244 19.66 8.15 -15.49
N ALA A 245 19.59 7.76 -14.20
CA ALA A 245 18.52 6.93 -13.66
C ALA A 245 17.14 7.63 -13.73
N GLY A 246 17.10 8.93 -13.42
CA GLY A 246 15.86 9.71 -13.52
C GLY A 246 15.41 9.88 -14.97
N VAL A 247 16.35 10.12 -15.88
CA VAL A 247 16.05 10.17 -17.32
C VAL A 247 15.48 8.83 -17.80
N ALA A 248 16.09 7.70 -17.41
CA ALA A 248 15.61 6.38 -17.80
C ALA A 248 14.19 6.12 -17.25
N ALA A 249 13.94 6.40 -15.97
CA ALA A 249 12.63 6.22 -15.33
C ALA A 249 11.54 7.08 -16.01
N ALA A 250 11.80 8.37 -16.22
CA ALA A 250 10.84 9.29 -16.83
C ALA A 250 10.58 8.96 -18.31
N THR A 251 11.64 8.58 -19.06
CA THR A 251 11.50 8.14 -20.45
C THR A 251 10.64 6.90 -20.57
N TRP A 252 10.85 5.88 -19.71
CA TRP A 252 10.03 4.69 -19.68
C TRP A 252 8.54 5.02 -19.48
N MET A 253 8.22 5.91 -18.52
CA MET A 253 6.84 6.33 -18.28
C MET A 253 6.24 7.11 -19.45
N GLN A 254 7.02 8.02 -20.09
CA GLN A 254 6.59 8.81 -21.24
C GLN A 254 6.33 7.92 -22.45
N ASP A 255 7.25 6.98 -22.75
CA ASP A 255 7.14 6.08 -23.89
C ASP A 255 5.91 5.18 -23.80
N LEU A 256 5.60 4.64 -22.61
CA LEU A 256 4.38 3.87 -22.39
C LEU A 256 3.11 4.67 -22.73
N TYR A 257 3.06 5.94 -22.33
CA TYR A 257 1.90 6.78 -22.63
C TYR A 257 1.85 7.17 -24.11
N ALA A 258 2.98 7.57 -24.68
CA ALA A 258 3.08 7.98 -26.08
C ALA A 258 2.73 6.85 -27.06
N ASN A 259 3.06 5.60 -26.72
CA ASN A 259 2.76 4.42 -27.50
C ASN A 259 1.34 3.84 -27.24
N GLY A 260 0.54 4.49 -26.38
CA GLY A 260 -0.83 4.07 -26.09
C GLY A 260 -0.92 2.78 -25.26
N LEU A 261 0.12 2.44 -24.51
CA LEU A 261 0.20 1.24 -23.69
C LEU A 261 -0.45 1.43 -22.30
N LEU A 262 -0.74 2.68 -21.92
CA LEU A 262 -1.42 3.07 -20.71
C LEU A 262 -2.87 3.49 -20.97
N PRO A 263 -3.77 3.45 -19.95
CA PRO A 263 -5.06 4.12 -20.02
C PRO A 263 -4.90 5.61 -20.32
N GLY A 264 -5.71 6.14 -21.24
CA GLY A 264 -5.63 7.57 -21.62
C GLY A 264 -5.97 8.54 -20.48
N ASP A 265 -6.68 8.08 -19.46
CA ASP A 265 -7.02 8.81 -18.25
C ASP A 265 -6.05 8.60 -17.08
N THR A 266 -4.90 7.95 -17.32
CA THR A 266 -3.81 7.74 -16.34
C THR A 266 -3.55 8.97 -15.46
N PRO A 267 -3.46 10.23 -15.96
CA PRO A 267 -3.23 11.39 -15.10
C PRO A 267 -4.29 11.67 -14.05
N THR A 268 -5.43 10.99 -14.11
CA THR A 268 -6.53 11.15 -13.15
C THR A 268 -6.69 9.96 -12.21
N LEU A 269 -6.01 8.84 -12.50
CA LEU A 269 -6.15 7.60 -11.76
C LEU A 269 -5.43 7.66 -10.41
N LEU A 270 -6.09 7.15 -9.39
CA LEU A 270 -5.52 6.67 -8.14
C LEU A 270 -5.73 5.15 -8.02
N TRP A 271 -5.37 4.57 -6.88
CA TRP A 271 -5.35 3.12 -6.63
C TRP A 271 -6.64 2.41 -7.01
N ASP A 272 -7.82 2.94 -6.64
CA ASP A 272 -9.13 2.32 -6.95
C ASP A 272 -9.39 2.26 -8.46
N GLY A 273 -9.00 3.29 -9.20
CA GLY A 273 -9.14 3.32 -10.67
C GLY A 273 -8.22 2.31 -11.34
N VAL A 274 -6.99 2.19 -10.85
CA VAL A 274 -6.00 1.19 -11.31
C VAL A 274 -6.50 -0.22 -11.03
N ALA A 275 -6.97 -0.48 -9.80
CA ALA A 275 -7.55 -1.77 -9.43
C ALA A 275 -8.76 -2.14 -10.30
N ALA A 276 -9.65 -1.17 -10.56
CA ALA A 276 -10.83 -1.38 -11.41
C ALA A 276 -10.46 -1.77 -12.85
N ASN A 277 -9.44 -1.14 -13.45
CA ASN A 277 -8.96 -1.51 -14.78
C ASN A 277 -8.46 -2.96 -14.83
N PHE A 278 -7.70 -3.38 -13.81
CA PHE A 278 -7.24 -4.77 -13.73
C PHE A 278 -8.39 -5.74 -13.55
N CYS A 279 -9.32 -5.46 -12.62
CA CYS A 279 -10.53 -6.27 -12.40
C CYS A 279 -11.42 -6.40 -13.64
N ASN A 280 -11.46 -5.38 -14.51
CA ASN A 280 -12.14 -5.42 -15.80
C ASN A 280 -11.45 -6.36 -16.79
N GLY A 281 -10.20 -6.76 -16.53
CA GLY A 281 -9.39 -7.56 -17.43
C GLY A 281 -8.73 -6.72 -18.53
N ASP A 282 -8.60 -5.40 -18.32
CA ASP A 282 -8.09 -4.46 -19.32
C ASP A 282 -6.56 -4.38 -19.37
N VAL A 283 -5.82 -4.94 -18.38
CA VAL A 283 -4.37 -4.77 -18.21
C VAL A 283 -3.65 -6.11 -18.13
N ALA A 284 -2.51 -6.24 -18.83
CA ALA A 284 -1.73 -7.48 -18.90
C ALA A 284 -0.76 -7.67 -17.71
N VAL A 285 0.04 -6.65 -17.42
CA VAL A 285 1.13 -6.70 -16.42
C VAL A 285 1.37 -5.32 -15.83
N TYR A 286 1.55 -5.23 -14.51
CA TYR A 286 1.82 -3.95 -13.86
C TYR A 286 2.33 -4.14 -12.43
N LEU A 287 2.90 -3.08 -11.87
CA LEU A 287 3.36 -3.03 -10.47
C LEU A 287 2.21 -2.54 -9.58
N GLU A 288 1.90 -3.29 -8.52
CA GLU A 288 0.82 -2.95 -7.60
C GLU A 288 1.07 -3.52 -6.19
N TRP A 289 0.31 -3.01 -5.22
CA TRP A 289 0.42 -3.35 -3.81
C TRP A 289 -0.09 -4.75 -3.49
N TYR A 290 0.55 -5.44 -2.55
CA TYR A 290 0.09 -6.73 -2.03
C TYR A 290 -1.32 -6.67 -1.44
N GLY A 291 -1.69 -5.53 -0.86
CA GLY A 291 -3.01 -5.33 -0.25
C GLY A 291 -4.19 -5.56 -1.19
N TRP A 292 -3.99 -5.50 -2.52
CA TRP A 292 -5.03 -5.78 -3.51
C TRP A 292 -5.25 -7.27 -3.78
N TYR A 293 -4.37 -8.16 -3.31
CA TYR A 293 -4.45 -9.59 -3.60
C TYR A 293 -5.84 -10.19 -3.31
N GLY A 294 -6.35 -9.99 -2.08
CA GLY A 294 -7.64 -10.52 -1.67
C GLY A 294 -8.80 -10.01 -2.55
N TYR A 295 -8.78 -8.73 -2.91
CA TYR A 295 -9.77 -8.12 -3.79
C TYR A 295 -9.73 -8.70 -5.21
N PHE A 296 -8.53 -8.93 -5.76
CA PHE A 296 -8.36 -9.50 -7.11
C PHE A 296 -8.71 -10.99 -7.18
N GLN A 297 -8.61 -11.72 -6.07
CA GLN A 297 -9.01 -13.13 -5.99
C GLN A 297 -10.52 -13.33 -5.82
N ASP A 298 -11.25 -12.30 -5.40
CA ASP A 298 -12.69 -12.40 -5.22
C ASP A 298 -13.43 -12.38 -6.57
N PRO A 299 -14.10 -13.49 -6.97
CA PRO A 299 -14.81 -13.55 -8.24
C PRO A 299 -16.07 -12.69 -8.31
N GLU A 300 -16.58 -12.19 -7.17
CA GLU A 300 -17.69 -11.25 -7.13
C GLU A 300 -17.20 -9.83 -7.45
N SER A 301 -16.05 -9.43 -6.92
CA SER A 301 -15.44 -8.12 -7.16
C SER A 301 -14.68 -8.06 -8.48
N CYS A 302 -13.93 -9.11 -8.85
CA CYS A 302 -13.04 -9.14 -10.01
C CYS A 302 -13.28 -10.36 -10.92
N PRO A 303 -14.48 -10.54 -11.49
CA PRO A 303 -14.87 -11.76 -12.21
C PRO A 303 -14.00 -12.08 -13.45
N ASN A 304 -13.32 -11.08 -14.02
CA ASN A 304 -12.52 -11.27 -15.23
C ASN A 304 -11.09 -11.73 -14.96
N VAL A 305 -10.57 -11.51 -13.72
CA VAL A 305 -9.18 -11.81 -13.36
C VAL A 305 -9.02 -12.77 -12.19
N ALA A 306 -10.05 -12.98 -11.37
CA ALA A 306 -9.98 -13.93 -10.27
C ALA A 306 -9.54 -15.31 -10.75
N GLY A 307 -8.46 -15.85 -10.17
CA GLY A 307 -7.84 -17.12 -10.59
C GLY A 307 -7.09 -17.08 -11.92
N LYS A 308 -6.87 -15.89 -12.53
CA LYS A 308 -6.19 -15.73 -13.82
C LYS A 308 -5.00 -14.77 -13.75
N PHE A 309 -4.48 -14.53 -12.58
CA PHE A 309 -3.28 -13.70 -12.40
C PHE A 309 -2.24 -14.41 -11.53
N GLY A 310 -1.01 -13.99 -11.67
CA GLY A 310 0.11 -14.36 -10.84
C GLY A 310 0.77 -13.12 -10.26
N MET A 311 1.65 -13.35 -9.30
CA MET A 311 2.52 -12.34 -8.72
C MET A 311 3.97 -12.74 -8.90
N ALA A 312 4.85 -11.76 -9.01
CA ALA A 312 6.28 -11.98 -9.13
C ALA A 312 7.06 -10.82 -8.50
N ARG A 313 8.35 -11.04 -8.27
CA ARG A 313 9.28 -9.99 -7.87
C ARG A 313 9.27 -8.89 -8.94
N GLY A 314 9.31 -7.65 -8.53
CA GLY A 314 9.35 -6.53 -9.45
C GLY A 314 10.59 -6.58 -10.35
N PRO A 315 10.53 -6.03 -11.57
CA PRO A 315 11.66 -6.05 -12.50
C PRO A 315 12.80 -5.15 -12.04
N VAL A 316 14.00 -5.41 -12.56
CA VAL A 316 15.15 -4.51 -12.43
C VAL A 316 15.18 -3.49 -13.58
N GLY A 317 15.82 -2.33 -13.34
CA GLY A 317 16.07 -1.33 -14.36
C GLY A 317 17.51 -1.40 -14.92
N LEU A 318 18.16 -0.24 -15.04
CA LEU A 318 19.58 -0.13 -15.44
C LEU A 318 20.52 -0.74 -14.40
N ASP A 319 20.15 -0.68 -13.11
CA ASP A 319 20.84 -1.41 -12.06
C ASP A 319 20.29 -2.84 -12.00
N ALA A 320 21.04 -3.78 -12.55
CA ALA A 320 20.63 -5.19 -12.63
C ALA A 320 20.58 -5.92 -11.27
N GLU A 321 20.99 -5.27 -10.19
CA GLU A 321 20.96 -5.84 -8.84
C GLU A 321 19.82 -5.28 -7.99
N THR A 322 19.19 -4.17 -8.40
CA THR A 322 18.12 -3.49 -7.64
C THR A 322 16.76 -3.73 -8.29
N HIS A 323 15.94 -4.51 -7.62
CA HIS A 323 14.55 -4.73 -8.00
C HIS A 323 13.65 -3.55 -7.61
N THR A 324 12.55 -3.35 -8.34
CA THR A 324 11.46 -2.51 -7.88
C THR A 324 10.88 -3.08 -6.58
N GLY A 325 10.43 -2.23 -5.68
CA GLY A 325 9.98 -2.64 -4.35
C GLY A 325 9.62 -1.45 -3.47
N TRP A 326 8.93 -0.45 -4.06
CA TRP A 326 8.39 0.64 -3.26
C TRP A 326 7.51 0.09 -2.14
N ALA A 327 7.79 0.50 -0.91
CA ALA A 327 7.22 -0.10 0.27
C ALA A 327 6.88 0.94 1.35
N GLY A 328 6.04 0.52 2.27
CA GLY A 328 5.69 1.26 3.47
C GLY A 328 4.92 0.39 4.45
N ALA A 329 4.50 0.99 5.55
CA ALA A 329 3.65 0.31 6.52
C ALA A 329 2.50 1.20 6.94
N HIS A 330 1.32 0.62 6.93
CA HIS A 330 0.14 1.13 7.60
C HIS A 330 0.33 0.94 9.10
N ALA A 331 -0.03 1.92 9.90
CA ALA A 331 0.29 1.93 11.32
C ALA A 331 -0.71 2.77 12.12
N PHE A 332 -0.57 2.72 13.44
CA PHE A 332 -1.32 3.57 14.34
C PHE A 332 -0.38 4.48 15.13
N SER A 333 -0.80 5.73 15.29
CA SER A 333 -0.22 6.70 16.19
C SER A 333 -1.17 7.03 17.33
N VAL A 334 -0.63 7.51 18.46
CA VAL A 334 -1.41 8.04 19.60
C VAL A 334 -1.18 9.54 19.66
N ALA A 335 -2.25 10.32 19.78
CA ALA A 335 -2.15 11.76 19.87
C ALA A 335 -1.47 12.17 21.18
N LYS A 336 -0.48 13.08 21.10
CA LYS A 336 0.28 13.56 22.26
C LYS A 336 -0.59 14.25 23.31
N ASP A 337 -1.65 14.93 22.87
CA ASP A 337 -2.57 15.66 23.73
C ASP A 337 -3.75 14.81 24.23
N SER A 338 -3.80 13.50 23.84
CA SER A 338 -4.82 12.58 24.34
C SER A 338 -4.82 12.53 25.87
N GLN A 339 -6.02 12.57 26.45
CA GLN A 339 -6.22 12.38 27.89
C GLN A 339 -6.38 10.90 28.26
N ASN A 340 -6.47 10.02 27.24
CA ASN A 340 -6.72 8.59 27.37
C ASN A 340 -5.53 7.75 26.85
N LYS A 341 -4.30 8.27 26.92
CA LYS A 341 -3.11 7.67 26.29
C LYS A 341 -2.93 6.19 26.60
N GLU A 342 -3.07 5.79 27.87
CA GLU A 342 -2.93 4.38 28.25
C GLU A 342 -3.99 3.50 27.58
N ALA A 343 -5.26 3.96 27.57
CA ALA A 343 -6.33 3.24 26.90
C ALA A 343 -6.15 3.20 25.37
N ALA A 344 -5.69 4.30 24.78
CA ALA A 344 -5.36 4.40 23.36
C ALA A 344 -4.24 3.41 22.98
N VAL A 345 -3.20 3.31 23.79
CA VAL A 345 -2.12 2.33 23.57
C VAL A 345 -2.61 0.90 23.71
N GLU A 346 -3.50 0.59 24.65
CA GLU A 346 -4.09 -0.75 24.77
C GLU A 346 -4.92 -1.12 23.51
N LEU A 347 -5.66 -0.16 22.96
CA LEU A 347 -6.35 -0.36 21.68
C LEU A 347 -5.35 -0.63 20.54
N VAL A 348 -4.26 0.15 20.47
CA VAL A 348 -3.22 -0.06 19.45
C VAL A 348 -2.57 -1.45 19.62
N LYS A 349 -2.23 -1.87 20.84
CA LYS A 349 -1.71 -3.22 21.13
C LYS A 349 -2.67 -4.32 20.69
N PHE A 350 -3.96 -4.14 20.93
CA PHE A 350 -4.97 -5.07 20.49
C PHE A 350 -5.04 -5.16 18.97
N LEU A 351 -5.17 -4.01 18.29
CA LEU A 351 -5.29 -3.93 16.82
C LEU A 351 -4.04 -4.45 16.08
N THR A 352 -2.88 -4.46 16.75
CA THR A 352 -1.60 -4.97 16.20
C THR A 352 -1.16 -6.28 16.86
N SER A 353 -2.06 -6.94 17.60
CA SER A 353 -1.80 -8.23 18.23
C SER A 353 -1.63 -9.34 17.20
N GLU A 354 -0.99 -10.44 17.60
CA GLU A 354 -0.83 -11.63 16.75
C GLU A 354 -2.17 -12.11 16.18
N ALA A 355 -3.20 -12.17 16.99
CA ALA A 355 -4.50 -12.68 16.60
C ALA A 355 -5.20 -11.81 15.55
N VAL A 356 -5.27 -10.48 15.78
CA VAL A 356 -5.89 -9.54 14.82
C VAL A 356 -5.08 -9.49 13.54
N SER A 357 -3.75 -9.40 13.63
CA SER A 357 -2.86 -9.38 12.48
C SER A 357 -2.94 -10.67 11.66
N PHE A 358 -3.07 -11.84 12.31
CA PHE A 358 -3.24 -13.11 11.61
C PHE A 358 -4.57 -13.16 10.87
N GLU A 359 -5.67 -12.79 11.51
CA GLU A 359 -6.99 -12.77 10.88
C GLU A 359 -7.01 -11.82 9.67
N GLU A 360 -6.44 -10.63 9.82
CA GLU A 360 -6.30 -9.65 8.75
C GLU A 360 -5.48 -10.19 7.56
N SER A 361 -4.31 -10.76 7.84
CA SER A 361 -3.43 -11.31 6.80
C SER A 361 -4.06 -12.52 6.11
N ASN A 362 -4.63 -13.45 6.89
CA ASN A 362 -5.20 -14.69 6.37
C ASN A 362 -6.49 -14.47 5.59
N THR A 363 -7.32 -13.50 6.01
CA THR A 363 -8.63 -13.23 5.40
C THR A 363 -8.54 -12.26 4.23
N PHE A 364 -7.77 -11.19 4.37
CA PHE A 364 -7.71 -10.09 3.38
C PHE A 364 -6.42 -10.06 2.55
N GLY A 365 -5.41 -10.83 2.96
CA GLY A 365 -4.16 -10.94 2.21
C GLY A 365 -3.13 -9.86 2.50
N PHE A 366 -3.32 -9.02 3.52
CA PHE A 366 -2.35 -7.99 3.92
C PHE A 366 -1.05 -8.61 4.45
N LEU A 367 0.08 -7.97 4.16
CA LEU A 367 1.38 -8.45 4.59
C LEU A 367 1.57 -8.23 6.10
N PRO A 368 1.80 -9.30 6.88
CA PRO A 368 2.03 -9.15 8.30
C PRO A 368 3.36 -8.41 8.57
N VAL A 369 3.34 -7.55 9.56
CA VAL A 369 4.53 -6.86 10.06
C VAL A 369 5.21 -7.61 11.22
N ARG A 370 4.59 -8.71 11.65
CA ARG A 370 5.04 -9.57 12.76
C ARG A 370 5.60 -10.88 12.22
N ALA A 371 6.77 -11.27 12.69
CA ALA A 371 7.43 -12.52 12.27
C ALA A 371 6.61 -13.76 12.66
N ASP A 372 6.03 -13.79 13.87
CA ASP A 372 5.18 -14.89 14.35
C ASP A 372 3.90 -15.06 13.50
N VAL A 373 3.30 -13.96 13.04
CA VAL A 373 2.15 -13.97 12.13
C VAL A 373 2.56 -14.45 10.75
N SER A 374 3.69 -13.99 10.22
CA SER A 374 4.20 -14.41 8.91
C SER A 374 4.36 -15.93 8.82
N GLU A 375 4.96 -16.56 9.83
CA GLU A 375 5.09 -18.03 9.88
C GLU A 375 3.72 -18.72 9.88
N ARG A 376 2.74 -18.19 10.61
CA ARG A 376 1.39 -18.77 10.69
C ARG A 376 0.62 -18.66 9.39
N VAL A 377 0.65 -17.50 8.71
CA VAL A 377 -0.06 -17.34 7.43
C VAL A 377 0.54 -18.19 6.34
N VAL A 378 1.86 -18.34 6.27
CA VAL A 378 2.54 -19.30 5.37
C VAL A 378 2.01 -20.71 5.61
N ALA A 379 1.97 -21.16 6.86
CA ALA A 379 1.48 -22.48 7.21
C ALA A 379 -0.02 -22.68 6.90
N ALA A 380 -0.84 -21.67 7.17
CA ALA A 380 -2.28 -21.72 6.92
C ALA A 380 -2.63 -21.75 5.42
N ASN A 381 -1.77 -21.16 4.58
CA ASN A 381 -1.99 -21.06 3.13
C ASN A 381 -1.21 -22.11 2.32
N ALA A 382 -0.49 -23.01 2.96
CA ALA A 382 0.33 -24.02 2.27
C ALA A 382 -0.48 -25.06 1.47
N ASP A 383 -1.75 -25.28 1.78
CA ASP A 383 -2.60 -26.32 1.17
C ASP A 383 -4.05 -25.85 0.93
N THR A 384 -4.22 -24.65 0.37
CA THR A 384 -5.53 -24.08 0.02
C THR A 384 -6.09 -24.63 -1.30
N GLY A 385 -5.25 -25.30 -2.08
CA GLY A 385 -5.56 -25.74 -3.45
C GLY A 385 -5.32 -24.67 -4.53
N ASN A 386 -4.96 -23.44 -4.14
CA ASN A 386 -4.49 -22.39 -5.04
C ASN A 386 -2.98 -22.19 -4.81
N PRO A 387 -2.09 -22.58 -5.75
CA PRO A 387 -0.65 -22.44 -5.56
C PRO A 387 -0.21 -21.00 -5.24
N LEU A 388 -0.88 -20.02 -5.81
CA LEU A 388 -0.55 -18.60 -5.61
C LEU A 388 -0.69 -18.17 -4.14
N ASP A 389 -1.58 -18.81 -3.37
CA ASP A 389 -1.73 -18.49 -1.94
C ASP A 389 -0.45 -18.77 -1.13
N ALA A 390 0.29 -19.82 -1.48
CA ALA A 390 1.58 -20.13 -0.86
C ALA A 390 2.73 -19.33 -1.50
N GLU A 391 2.79 -19.29 -2.82
CA GLU A 391 3.87 -18.64 -3.59
C GLU A 391 3.98 -17.15 -3.27
N ARG A 392 2.86 -16.44 -3.12
CA ARG A 392 2.86 -15.02 -2.78
C ARG A 392 3.48 -14.73 -1.40
N TRP A 393 3.34 -15.64 -0.42
CA TRP A 393 3.95 -15.45 0.90
C TRP A 393 5.45 -15.67 0.89
N GLU A 394 5.93 -16.63 0.09
CA GLU A 394 7.37 -16.82 -0.14
C GLU A 394 7.97 -15.60 -0.85
N LEU A 395 7.28 -15.10 -1.87
CA LEU A 395 7.63 -13.87 -2.58
C LEU A 395 7.65 -12.66 -1.65
N ALA A 396 6.62 -12.48 -0.82
CA ALA A 396 6.53 -11.39 0.14
C ALA A 396 7.69 -11.38 1.13
N ASN A 397 8.04 -12.55 1.67
CA ASN A 397 9.17 -12.68 2.59
C ASN A 397 10.50 -12.29 1.91
N LEU A 398 10.70 -12.71 0.65
CA LEU A 398 11.86 -12.31 -0.14
C LEU A 398 11.91 -10.79 -0.33
N GLN A 399 10.82 -10.20 -0.83
CA GLN A 399 10.77 -8.76 -1.13
C GLN A 399 10.88 -7.89 0.12
N VAL A 400 10.23 -8.26 1.23
CA VAL A 400 10.37 -7.52 2.51
C VAL A 400 11.80 -7.57 3.03
N SER A 401 12.55 -8.67 2.79
CA SER A 401 13.93 -8.79 3.24
C SER A 401 14.95 -8.11 2.34
N GLU A 402 14.70 -8.03 1.03
CA GLU A 402 15.69 -7.60 0.04
C GLU A 402 15.32 -6.30 -0.69
N ASP A 403 14.00 -6.07 -0.93
CA ASP A 403 13.52 -5.01 -1.82
C ASP A 403 12.76 -3.90 -1.09
N PHE A 404 12.55 -4.01 0.23
CA PHE A 404 11.75 -3.05 1.00
C PHE A 404 12.41 -1.67 1.03
N ARG A 405 11.87 -0.73 0.24
CA ARG A 405 12.37 0.65 0.17
C ARG A 405 11.25 1.64 0.42
N THR A 406 11.41 2.42 1.47
CA THR A 406 10.51 3.54 1.77
C THR A 406 10.94 4.79 1.00
N PRO A 407 10.00 5.68 0.67
CA PRO A 407 10.35 7.03 0.24
C PRO A 407 11.21 7.75 1.29
N PRO A 408 11.91 8.83 0.91
CA PRO A 408 12.66 9.65 1.84
C PRO A 408 11.80 10.11 3.02
N LEU A 409 12.23 9.81 4.26
CA LEU A 409 11.46 10.08 5.48
C LEU A 409 11.79 11.48 6.04
N PHE A 410 11.30 12.54 5.39
CA PHE A 410 11.39 13.90 5.90
C PHE A 410 9.99 14.55 6.00
N ALA A 411 9.86 15.57 6.84
CA ALA A 411 8.55 16.11 7.23
C ALA A 411 7.73 16.65 6.04
N ASP A 412 8.38 17.15 5.02
CA ASP A 412 7.74 17.79 3.87
C ASP A 412 7.64 16.90 2.61
N TRP A 413 7.78 15.56 2.76
CA TRP A 413 7.64 14.61 1.66
C TRP A 413 6.38 14.84 0.82
N ILE A 414 5.22 15.00 1.46
CA ILE A 414 3.95 15.24 0.77
C ILE A 414 3.93 16.62 0.10
N SER A 415 4.55 17.64 0.72
CA SER A 415 4.69 18.96 0.10
C SER A 415 5.55 18.87 -1.16
N PHE A 416 6.66 18.14 -1.11
CA PHE A 416 7.53 17.88 -2.26
C PHE A 416 6.79 17.12 -3.36
N THR A 417 6.11 16.02 -3.04
CA THR A 417 5.41 15.24 -4.06
C THR A 417 4.31 16.03 -4.75
N ASN A 418 3.59 16.89 -4.02
CA ASN A 418 2.56 17.77 -4.58
C ASN A 418 3.13 18.86 -5.50
N GLU A 419 4.34 19.33 -5.26
CA GLU A 419 5.05 20.25 -6.17
C GLU A 419 5.57 19.52 -7.41
N TRP A 420 6.06 18.28 -7.22
CA TRP A 420 6.71 17.50 -8.27
C TRP A 420 5.77 16.82 -9.25
N TYR A 421 4.69 16.15 -8.77
CA TYR A 421 3.87 15.30 -9.63
C TYR A 421 3.26 16.02 -10.85
N PRO A 422 2.88 17.32 -10.82
CA PRO A 422 2.36 17.98 -12.02
C PRO A 422 3.40 18.11 -13.14
N THR A 423 4.67 18.35 -12.77
CA THR A 423 5.76 18.39 -13.73
C THR A 423 6.04 17.00 -14.32
N LEU A 424 5.98 15.95 -13.48
CA LEU A 424 6.09 14.57 -13.94
C LEU A 424 4.95 14.17 -14.88
N GLN A 425 3.70 14.60 -14.58
CA GLN A 425 2.58 14.43 -15.51
C GLN A 425 2.85 15.10 -16.86
N ALA A 426 3.38 16.33 -16.86
CA ALA A 426 3.70 17.03 -18.10
C ALA A 426 4.78 16.32 -18.92
N ILE A 427 5.75 15.65 -18.26
CA ILE A 427 6.73 14.78 -18.92
C ILE A 427 6.02 13.60 -19.57
N ILE A 428 5.19 12.87 -18.81
CA ILE A 428 4.48 11.66 -19.28
C ILE A 428 3.57 11.97 -20.46
N LEU A 429 2.89 13.10 -20.42
CA LEU A 429 2.01 13.56 -21.50
C LEU A 429 2.74 14.10 -22.74
N GLY A 430 4.07 14.29 -22.65
CA GLY A 430 4.87 14.87 -23.72
C GLY A 430 4.71 16.40 -23.85
N ASP A 431 4.16 17.06 -22.83
CA ASP A 431 4.03 18.55 -22.80
C ASP A 431 5.38 19.22 -22.56
N THR A 432 6.33 18.52 -22.01
CA THR A 432 7.74 18.93 -21.84
C THR A 432 8.69 17.77 -22.16
N SER A 433 9.95 18.06 -22.52
CA SER A 433 10.97 17.01 -22.67
C SER A 433 11.31 16.40 -21.32
N VAL A 434 11.81 15.17 -21.31
CA VAL A 434 12.26 14.49 -20.10
C VAL A 434 13.32 15.32 -19.37
N GLU A 435 14.34 15.78 -20.11
CA GLU A 435 15.45 16.55 -19.54
C GLU A 435 15.01 17.90 -18.97
N ASP A 436 14.20 18.66 -19.71
CA ASP A 436 13.71 19.97 -19.24
C ASP A 436 12.78 19.82 -18.04
N GLY A 437 11.91 18.80 -18.05
CA GLY A 437 10.98 18.50 -16.95
C GLY A 437 11.71 18.07 -15.67
N LEU A 438 12.71 17.17 -15.78
CA LEU A 438 13.54 16.75 -14.64
C LEU A 438 14.36 17.91 -14.07
N ALA A 439 15.02 18.70 -14.95
CA ALA A 439 15.78 19.87 -14.52
C ALA A 439 14.90 20.90 -13.80
N LYS A 440 13.66 21.12 -14.30
CA LYS A 440 12.67 21.97 -13.62
C LYS A 440 12.28 21.37 -12.27
N GLY A 441 11.97 20.07 -12.21
CA GLY A 441 11.59 19.40 -10.98
C GLY A 441 12.67 19.49 -9.90
N VAL A 442 13.95 19.30 -10.26
CA VAL A 442 15.09 19.47 -9.34
C VAL A 442 15.19 20.90 -8.84
N ALA A 443 15.03 21.91 -9.73
CA ALA A 443 15.07 23.31 -9.33
C ALA A 443 13.92 23.69 -8.39
N ASP A 444 12.69 23.29 -8.72
CA ASP A 444 11.49 23.54 -7.89
C ASP A 444 11.62 22.86 -6.52
N ALA A 445 12.14 21.62 -6.49
CA ALA A 445 12.39 20.89 -5.24
C ALA A 445 13.44 21.59 -4.36
N ALA A 446 14.54 22.09 -4.95
CA ALA A 446 15.55 22.85 -4.22
C ALA A 446 14.98 24.15 -3.64
N ASP A 447 14.23 24.92 -4.42
CA ASP A 447 13.58 26.16 -3.99
C ASP A 447 12.56 25.88 -2.86
N LEU A 448 11.80 24.78 -2.96
CA LEU A 448 10.86 24.36 -1.91
C LEU A 448 11.61 24.04 -0.62
N LEU A 449 12.64 23.18 -0.66
CA LEU A 449 13.41 22.77 0.52
C LEU A 449 14.09 23.97 1.19
N ASP A 450 14.72 24.87 0.41
CA ASP A 450 15.29 26.12 0.91
C ASP A 450 14.22 26.99 1.62
N SER A 451 13.01 27.08 1.07
CA SER A 451 11.90 27.84 1.66
C SER A 451 11.41 27.27 2.98
N LEU A 452 11.55 25.96 3.16
CA LEU A 452 11.16 25.20 4.36
C LEU A 452 12.29 25.14 5.41
N GLY A 453 13.52 25.52 5.02
CA GLY A 453 14.67 25.64 5.93
C GLY A 453 15.53 24.37 6.06
N TYR A 454 15.49 23.53 5.03
CA TYR A 454 16.39 22.38 4.88
C TYR A 454 17.76 22.80 4.37
#